data_094877a36ec9a23e7791c38da4ba8843
#
_entry.id   094877a36ec9a23e7791c38da4ba8843
#
_cell.length_a   1.000
_cell.length_b   1.000
_cell.length_c   1.000
_cell.angle_alpha   90.00
_cell.angle_beta   90.00
_cell.angle_gamma   90.00
#
_symmetry.space_group_name_H-M   'P 1'
#
loop_
_entity.id
_entity.type
_entity.pdbx_description
1 polymer ?
#
loop_
_entity_poly.entity_id
_entity_poly.type
_entity_poly.pdbx_seq_one_letter_code
_entity_poly.pdbx_strand_id
1 'polypeptide(L)'
;MSLTRRGFLVATAVLTLAACGTQPALEKTAATGTAWSFTDDRGKKLELPKRPGRIVAQVGSAAALWDFGVRPVAVFGPHKLKDGGRDPQVGNVDITKVEGLGNVYDEFNVEKYIALRPDLLVSNMWVQGQLWYVPEKSRATIEQVAPTAGIMLPGKSAEQVIGKYEELARSLGADPAGVAEAKTRFQAALKELQRFRNLKILMMSGGADNMWVVNPADYPDIVTFMAAGLDVVKPTAVDKGGFFQTLSWENADTYDADVILYDTRTQSLTPQEMLKKPTFAKLPAVKAGQLYPWRAEAPFSYQGYASMLEELVANLKKASKLP
;
A
#
# COMPACT_ATOMS: atom_id res chain seq x y z
N MET A 1 -18.68 87.21 -31.07
CA MET A 1 -17.77 88.26 -30.69
C MET A 1 -16.57 87.55 -30.08
N SER A 2 -15.49 87.55 -30.88
CA SER A 2 -14.20 88.15 -30.66
C SER A 2 -13.27 87.30 -29.82
N LEU A 3 -12.33 86.63 -30.47
CA LEU A 3 -10.91 87.00 -30.75
C LEU A 3 -9.95 86.63 -29.59
N THR A 4 -9.05 85.76 -29.87
CA THR A 4 -7.63 85.78 -30.29
C THR A 4 -6.67 85.75 -29.05
N ARG A 5 -5.63 84.95 -29.02
CA ARG A 5 -4.30 84.98 -29.62
C ARG A 5 -3.38 83.95 -28.94
N ARG A 6 -2.75 83.13 -29.67
CA ARG A 6 -1.33 82.90 -29.93
C ARG A 6 -0.36 83.29 -28.82
N GLY A 7 0.48 82.31 -28.44
CA GLY A 7 1.78 82.52 -27.77
C GLY A 7 2.64 81.31 -27.89
N PHE A 8 3.63 81.41 -28.82
CA PHE A 8 4.78 80.51 -29.01
C PHE A 8 5.80 80.82 -27.90
N LEU A 9 6.38 79.80 -27.30
CA LEU A 9 7.75 79.91 -26.77
C LEU A 9 8.45 78.54 -26.80
N VAL A 10 9.60 78.59 -27.43
CA VAL A 10 10.65 77.57 -27.57
C VAL A 10 11.46 77.55 -26.31
N ALA A 11 11.83 76.39 -25.79
CA ALA A 11 12.99 76.22 -24.96
C ALA A 11 13.48 74.79 -24.92
N THR A 12 14.55 74.57 -25.55
CA THR A 12 15.83 73.91 -25.22
C THR A 12 15.77 72.51 -24.55
N ALA A 13 16.33 71.58 -25.28
CA ALA A 13 16.76 70.25 -24.88
C ALA A 13 17.88 70.29 -23.85
N VAL A 14 17.79 69.47 -22.82
CA VAL A 14 18.95 69.00 -22.05
C VAL A 14 18.89 67.49 -22.05
N LEU A 15 19.82 66.89 -22.76
CA LEU A 15 20.13 65.44 -22.67
C LEU A 15 20.87 65.16 -21.37
N THR A 16 20.28 64.35 -20.49
CA THR A 16 21.03 63.62 -19.47
C THR A 16 20.85 62.12 -19.73
N LEU A 17 21.94 61.48 -20.21
CA LEU A 17 22.07 60.04 -20.23
C LEU A 17 22.15 59.52 -18.81
N ALA A 18 21.11 58.81 -18.33
CA ALA A 18 21.18 57.92 -17.20
C ALA A 18 20.99 56.52 -17.71
N ALA A 19 22.07 55.76 -17.86
CA ALA A 19 22.08 54.33 -18.13
C ALA A 19 21.68 53.62 -16.86
N CYS A 20 20.38 53.25 -16.71
CA CYS A 20 19.95 52.23 -15.78
C CYS A 20 19.70 50.92 -16.55
N GLY A 21 20.61 49.97 -16.36
CA GLY A 21 20.44 48.62 -16.85
C GLY A 21 19.24 47.96 -16.16
N THR A 22 18.14 47.84 -16.88
CA THR A 22 17.03 46.95 -16.55
C THR A 22 17.47 45.53 -16.89
N GLN A 23 17.87 44.76 -15.84
CA GLN A 23 17.86 43.29 -15.97
C GLN A 23 16.45 42.86 -16.32
N PRO A 24 16.28 41.99 -17.34
CA PRO A 24 14.97 41.40 -17.56
C PRO A 24 14.62 40.53 -16.36
N ALA A 25 13.53 40.87 -15.68
CA ALA A 25 12.91 40.01 -14.70
C ALA A 25 12.66 38.67 -15.39
N LEU A 26 13.28 37.62 -14.89
CA LEU A 26 12.93 36.24 -15.26
C LEU A 26 11.44 36.07 -14.95
N GLU A 27 10.60 36.18 -15.98
CA GLU A 27 9.20 35.74 -15.90
C GLU A 27 9.24 34.29 -15.43
N LYS A 28 8.81 34.06 -14.19
CA LYS A 28 8.42 32.75 -13.73
C LYS A 28 7.32 32.29 -14.64
N THR A 29 7.68 31.44 -15.62
CA THR A 29 6.70 30.73 -16.43
C THR A 29 5.75 30.02 -15.47
N ALA A 30 4.54 30.52 -15.35
CA ALA A 30 3.50 29.91 -14.54
C ALA A 30 3.30 28.49 -15.07
N ALA A 31 3.52 27.49 -14.21
CA ALA A 31 3.26 26.10 -14.56
C ALA A 31 1.76 25.98 -14.90
N THR A 32 1.44 25.72 -16.14
CA THR A 32 0.07 25.57 -16.68
C THR A 32 -0.55 24.23 -16.25
N GLY A 33 -0.30 23.74 -15.05
CA GLY A 33 -0.88 22.55 -14.48
C GLY A 33 -1.82 22.90 -13.31
N THR A 34 -2.92 22.19 -13.18
CA THR A 34 -3.80 22.31 -12.00
C THR A 34 -3.00 21.91 -10.76
N ALA A 35 -2.96 22.79 -9.75
CA ALA A 35 -2.34 22.49 -8.45
C ALA A 35 -2.92 21.19 -7.88
N TRP A 36 -2.06 20.36 -7.33
CA TRP A 36 -2.45 19.09 -6.74
C TRP A 36 -2.29 19.13 -5.22
N SER A 37 -3.25 18.52 -4.52
CA SER A 37 -3.12 18.30 -3.08
C SER A 37 -3.71 16.95 -2.68
N PHE A 38 -3.12 16.36 -1.63
CA PHE A 38 -3.60 15.13 -0.99
C PHE A 38 -3.24 15.16 0.49
N THR A 39 -4.15 14.76 1.36
CA THR A 39 -3.86 14.61 2.80
C THR A 39 -3.69 13.13 3.10
N ASP A 40 -2.53 12.72 3.56
CA ASP A 40 -2.21 11.34 3.89
C ASP A 40 -2.71 10.93 5.29
N ASP A 41 -2.52 9.65 5.65
CA ASP A 41 -2.97 9.13 6.95
C ASP A 41 -2.11 9.57 8.15
N ARG A 42 -1.03 10.32 7.92
CA ARG A 42 -0.29 11.05 8.98
C ARG A 42 -0.94 12.41 9.30
N GLY A 43 -1.97 12.81 8.54
CA GLY A 43 -2.55 14.15 8.57
C GLY A 43 -1.69 15.18 7.81
N LYS A 44 -0.65 14.73 7.08
CA LYS A 44 0.22 15.61 6.31
C LYS A 44 -0.46 15.99 5.00
N LYS A 45 -0.74 17.29 4.82
CA LYS A 45 -1.19 17.83 3.54
C LYS A 45 0.00 17.96 2.60
N LEU A 46 -0.05 17.25 1.49
CA LEU A 46 0.91 17.31 0.40
C LEU A 46 0.37 18.28 -0.65
N GLU A 47 1.20 19.23 -1.09
CA GLU A 47 0.82 20.25 -2.07
C GLU A 47 1.91 20.35 -3.13
N LEU A 48 1.53 20.28 -4.39
CA LEU A 48 2.43 20.42 -5.53
C LEU A 48 1.84 21.38 -6.57
N PRO A 49 2.65 22.15 -7.28
CA PRO A 49 2.18 23.10 -8.30
C PRO A 49 1.52 22.43 -9.49
N LYS A 50 1.74 21.13 -9.66
CA LYS A 50 1.13 20.27 -10.68
C LYS A 50 0.92 18.87 -10.13
N ARG A 51 0.02 18.11 -10.76
CA ARG A 51 -0.22 16.70 -10.46
C ARG A 51 1.05 15.87 -10.64
N PRO A 52 1.41 15.01 -9.66
CA PRO A 52 2.54 14.09 -9.78
C PRO A 52 2.41 13.15 -10.97
N GLY A 53 3.47 13.02 -11.75
CA GLY A 53 3.53 12.10 -12.90
C GLY A 53 4.56 10.98 -12.71
N ARG A 54 5.60 11.22 -11.91
CA ARG A 54 6.67 10.26 -11.65
C ARG A 54 6.55 9.72 -10.23
N ILE A 55 5.76 8.67 -10.08
CA ILE A 55 5.43 8.08 -8.78
C ILE A 55 6.35 6.90 -8.50
N VAL A 56 6.97 6.88 -7.33
CA VAL A 56 7.67 5.73 -6.76
C VAL A 56 6.81 5.15 -5.65
N ALA A 57 6.61 3.84 -5.62
CA ALA A 57 5.71 3.24 -4.65
C ALA A 57 6.27 1.96 -4.02
N GLN A 58 6.00 1.76 -2.72
CA GLN A 58 6.18 0.47 -2.06
C GLN A 58 5.33 -0.59 -2.78
N VAL A 59 5.78 -1.84 -2.84
CA VAL A 59 5.18 -2.89 -3.67
C VAL A 59 3.67 -3.02 -3.50
N GLY A 60 3.14 -3.07 -2.27
CA GLY A 60 1.70 -3.13 -2.02
C GLY A 60 0.96 -1.85 -2.43
N SER A 61 1.59 -0.69 -2.23
CA SER A 61 1.08 0.60 -2.72
C SER A 61 1.08 0.66 -4.26
N ALA A 62 2.14 0.14 -4.89
CA ALA A 62 2.23 0.06 -6.35
C ALA A 62 1.13 -0.83 -6.93
N ALA A 63 0.90 -1.99 -6.31
CA ALA A 63 -0.14 -2.94 -6.71
C ALA A 63 -1.55 -2.32 -6.60
N ALA A 64 -1.84 -1.64 -5.50
CA ALA A 64 -3.10 -0.93 -5.31
C ALA A 64 -3.31 0.17 -6.37
N LEU A 65 -2.32 1.05 -6.54
CA LEU A 65 -2.37 2.13 -7.53
C LEU A 65 -2.50 1.62 -8.96
N TRP A 66 -1.82 0.51 -9.29
CA TRP A 66 -1.88 -0.10 -10.62
C TRP A 66 -3.28 -0.54 -11.00
N ASP A 67 -3.98 -1.17 -10.06
CA ASP A 67 -5.36 -1.61 -10.26
C ASP A 67 -6.33 -0.44 -10.42
N PHE A 68 -6.03 0.72 -9.84
CA PHE A 68 -6.76 1.97 -10.05
C PHE A 68 -6.33 2.74 -11.31
N GLY A 69 -5.42 2.22 -12.12
CA GLY A 69 -5.01 2.84 -13.38
C GLY A 69 -3.80 3.79 -13.27
N VAL A 70 -3.23 4.00 -12.10
CA VAL A 70 -1.99 4.77 -11.91
C VAL A 70 -0.78 3.86 -12.16
N ARG A 71 0.22 4.38 -12.87
CA ARG A 71 1.42 3.62 -13.27
C ARG A 71 2.67 4.19 -12.59
N PRO A 72 3.11 3.64 -11.43
CA PRO A 72 4.38 4.01 -10.84
C PRO A 72 5.55 3.75 -11.80
N VAL A 73 6.56 4.61 -11.74
CA VAL A 73 7.79 4.45 -12.55
C VAL A 73 8.79 3.50 -11.89
N ALA A 74 8.67 3.33 -10.56
CA ALA A 74 9.53 2.41 -9.81
C ALA A 74 8.80 1.84 -8.59
N VAL A 75 9.31 0.68 -8.12
CA VAL A 75 8.81 -0.04 -6.95
C VAL A 75 9.96 -0.39 -6.00
N PHE A 76 9.63 -0.53 -4.71
CA PHE A 76 10.54 -1.03 -3.68
C PHE A 76 9.78 -1.96 -2.71
N GLY A 77 10.51 -2.85 -2.04
CA GLY A 77 9.94 -3.99 -1.31
C GLY A 77 9.86 -5.24 -2.18
N PRO A 78 9.31 -6.36 -1.68
CA PRO A 78 9.33 -7.65 -2.37
C PRO A 78 8.58 -7.60 -3.72
N HIS A 79 9.31 -7.48 -4.81
CA HIS A 79 8.74 -7.44 -6.16
C HIS A 79 9.29 -8.54 -7.07
N LYS A 80 10.42 -9.15 -6.71
CA LYS A 80 11.03 -10.26 -7.45
C LYS A 80 11.42 -11.40 -6.54
N LEU A 81 11.22 -12.62 -7.01
CA LEU A 81 11.74 -13.83 -6.41
C LEU A 81 13.23 -14.00 -6.67
N LYS A 82 13.88 -14.91 -5.95
CA LYS A 82 15.33 -15.20 -6.12
C LYS A 82 15.68 -15.72 -7.53
N ASP A 83 14.74 -16.39 -8.18
CA ASP A 83 14.86 -16.88 -9.56
C ASP A 83 14.56 -15.83 -10.63
N GLY A 84 14.26 -14.59 -10.22
CA GLY A 84 13.86 -13.49 -11.11
C GLY A 84 12.37 -13.43 -11.44
N GLY A 85 11.59 -14.41 -10.98
CA GLY A 85 10.13 -14.42 -11.10
C GLY A 85 9.47 -13.27 -10.35
N ARG A 86 8.15 -13.17 -10.50
CA ARG A 86 7.35 -12.13 -9.83
C ARG A 86 7.02 -12.56 -8.40
N ASP A 87 7.26 -11.68 -7.43
CA ASP A 87 6.71 -11.89 -6.08
C ASP A 87 5.18 -11.71 -6.10
N PRO A 88 4.39 -12.54 -5.39
CA PRO A 88 2.94 -12.41 -5.33
C PRO A 88 2.42 -11.04 -4.88
N GLN A 89 3.19 -10.31 -4.05
CA GLN A 89 2.81 -9.00 -3.55
C GLN A 89 2.72 -7.92 -4.63
N VAL A 90 3.34 -8.13 -5.81
CA VAL A 90 3.22 -7.17 -6.93
C VAL A 90 1.81 -7.12 -7.55
N GLY A 91 0.95 -8.09 -7.25
CA GLY A 91 -0.39 -8.14 -7.83
C GLY A 91 -0.35 -8.08 -9.36
N ASN A 92 -1.02 -7.08 -9.94
CA ASN A 92 -1.09 -6.88 -11.41
C ASN A 92 0.01 -5.97 -11.98
N VAL A 93 0.95 -5.48 -11.16
CA VAL A 93 2.06 -4.64 -11.63
C VAL A 93 2.88 -5.39 -12.67
N ASP A 94 3.09 -4.79 -13.83
CA ASP A 94 4.03 -5.28 -14.83
C ASP A 94 5.46 -4.90 -14.43
N ILE A 95 6.16 -5.83 -13.77
CA ILE A 95 7.51 -5.61 -13.25
C ILE A 95 8.56 -5.38 -14.35
N THR A 96 8.21 -5.58 -15.62
CA THR A 96 9.10 -5.26 -16.74
C THR A 96 9.05 -3.78 -17.14
N LYS A 97 8.03 -3.05 -16.68
CA LYS A 97 7.78 -1.64 -16.97
C LYS A 97 8.10 -0.70 -15.82
N VAL A 98 8.57 -1.23 -14.69
CA VAL A 98 8.90 -0.46 -13.50
C VAL A 98 10.33 -0.74 -13.06
N GLU A 99 11.01 0.30 -12.56
CA GLU A 99 12.34 0.15 -11.99
C GLU A 99 12.27 -0.44 -10.57
N GLY A 100 13.13 -1.41 -10.24
CA GLY A 100 13.29 -1.92 -8.88
C GLY A 100 14.30 -1.08 -8.10
N LEU A 101 13.92 -0.63 -6.89
CA LEU A 101 14.78 0.15 -6.00
C LEU A 101 15.28 -0.63 -4.77
N GLY A 102 15.05 -1.91 -4.72
CA GLY A 102 15.39 -2.81 -3.62
C GLY A 102 14.26 -3.78 -3.37
N ASN A 103 14.62 -5.02 -3.01
CA ASN A 103 13.67 -6.13 -2.87
C ASN A 103 13.47 -6.55 -1.40
N VAL A 104 14.43 -6.23 -0.55
CA VAL A 104 14.46 -6.61 0.86
C VAL A 104 14.41 -5.35 1.73
N TYR A 105 13.99 -5.51 2.98
CA TYR A 105 14.01 -4.42 3.95
C TYR A 105 15.43 -3.85 4.08
N ASP A 106 15.56 -2.52 4.19
CA ASP A 106 16.84 -1.78 4.22
C ASP A 106 17.66 -1.75 2.91
N GLU A 107 17.20 -2.35 1.82
CA GLU A 107 17.89 -2.33 0.51
C GLU A 107 17.41 -1.23 -0.43
N PHE A 108 16.85 -0.14 0.08
CA PHE A 108 16.38 0.95 -0.76
C PHE A 108 17.55 1.67 -1.46
N ASN A 109 17.58 1.62 -2.80
CA ASN A 109 18.63 2.27 -3.61
C ASN A 109 18.33 3.77 -3.78
N VAL A 110 18.92 4.57 -2.89
CA VAL A 110 18.73 6.03 -2.84
C VAL A 110 19.28 6.73 -4.08
N GLU A 111 20.43 6.30 -4.62
CA GLU A 111 21.04 6.90 -5.80
C GLU A 111 20.14 6.74 -7.03
N LYS A 112 19.63 5.53 -7.24
CA LYS A 112 18.70 5.24 -8.33
C LYS A 112 17.39 6.02 -8.16
N TYR A 113 16.89 6.15 -6.91
CA TYR A 113 15.71 6.95 -6.59
C TYR A 113 15.90 8.43 -6.98
N ILE A 114 17.04 9.04 -6.62
CA ILE A 114 17.37 10.42 -6.99
C ILE A 114 17.44 10.58 -8.51
N ALA A 115 18.09 9.63 -9.20
CA ALA A 115 18.22 9.65 -10.66
C ALA A 115 16.87 9.59 -11.38
N LEU A 116 15.89 8.95 -10.80
CA LEU A 116 14.51 8.88 -11.32
C LEU A 116 13.76 10.21 -11.23
N ARG A 117 14.22 11.18 -10.42
CA ARG A 117 13.55 12.48 -10.18
C ARG A 117 12.04 12.29 -9.92
N PRO A 118 11.65 11.58 -8.89
CA PRO A 118 10.23 11.35 -8.59
C PRO A 118 9.52 12.64 -8.18
N ASP A 119 8.22 12.70 -8.46
CA ASP A 119 7.34 13.78 -7.98
C ASP A 119 6.65 13.39 -6.65
N LEU A 120 6.52 12.10 -6.37
CA LEU A 120 5.83 11.56 -5.19
C LEU A 120 6.36 10.16 -4.86
N LEU A 121 6.56 9.88 -3.56
CA LEU A 121 6.73 8.53 -3.04
C LEU A 121 5.48 8.11 -2.26
N VAL A 122 4.99 6.89 -2.47
CA VAL A 122 3.82 6.33 -1.77
C VAL A 122 4.24 5.04 -1.05
N SER A 123 3.88 4.92 0.23
CA SER A 123 4.15 3.71 1.00
C SER A 123 3.02 3.41 1.99
N ASN A 124 2.81 2.13 2.25
CA ASN A 124 2.04 1.68 3.40
C ASN A 124 2.74 2.08 4.72
N MET A 125 1.97 2.15 5.79
CA MET A 125 2.46 2.27 7.16
C MET A 125 1.85 1.17 8.01
N TRP A 126 2.69 0.32 8.60
CA TRP A 126 2.31 -0.65 9.64
C TRP A 126 2.50 -0.08 11.04
N VAL A 127 3.31 0.95 11.16
CA VAL A 127 3.53 1.73 12.39
C VAL A 127 3.31 3.19 12.06
N GLN A 128 2.63 3.92 12.93
CA GLN A 128 2.31 5.33 12.73
C GLN A 128 3.56 6.15 12.40
N GLY A 129 3.52 6.87 11.27
CA GLY A 129 4.60 7.74 10.80
C GLY A 129 5.79 7.03 10.16
N GLN A 130 5.82 5.69 10.14
CA GLN A 130 6.91 4.90 9.57
C GLN A 130 6.51 4.36 8.18
N LEU A 131 7.11 4.89 7.14
CA LEU A 131 6.90 4.42 5.77
C LEU A 131 7.55 3.05 5.58
N TRP A 132 6.75 2.06 5.19
CA TRP A 132 7.19 0.66 5.10
C TRP A 132 8.25 0.48 4.00
N TYR A 133 9.33 -0.23 4.28
CA TYR A 133 10.50 -0.41 3.41
C TYR A 133 11.29 0.88 3.08
N VAL A 134 11.00 2.01 3.75
CA VAL A 134 11.85 3.21 3.68
C VAL A 134 12.83 3.14 4.86
N PRO A 135 14.15 2.98 4.62
CA PRO A 135 15.12 2.87 5.70
C PRO A 135 15.20 4.17 6.49
N GLU A 136 15.17 4.09 7.82
CA GLU A 136 15.22 5.28 8.68
C GLU A 136 16.47 6.13 8.43
N LYS A 137 17.63 5.47 8.23
CA LYS A 137 18.91 6.14 7.90
C LYS A 137 18.88 6.97 6.62
N SER A 138 18.00 6.65 5.67
CA SER A 138 17.90 7.33 4.37
C SER A 138 16.64 8.19 4.26
N ARG A 139 15.75 8.15 5.25
CA ARG A 139 14.45 8.80 5.22
C ARG A 139 14.52 10.28 4.91
N ALA A 140 15.38 11.01 5.62
CA ALA A 140 15.55 12.45 5.41
C ALA A 140 15.97 12.80 3.98
N THR A 141 16.90 12.04 3.40
CA THR A 141 17.34 12.21 2.00
C THR A 141 16.20 11.90 1.03
N ILE A 142 15.45 10.82 1.26
CA ILE A 142 14.31 10.43 0.42
C ILE A 142 13.22 11.52 0.43
N GLU A 143 12.88 12.04 1.62
CA GLU A 143 11.86 13.08 1.78
C GLU A 143 12.28 14.45 1.23
N GLN A 144 13.60 14.73 1.11
CA GLN A 144 14.12 15.92 0.44
C GLN A 144 13.98 15.87 -1.07
N VAL A 145 14.01 14.68 -1.67
CA VAL A 145 13.90 14.49 -3.13
C VAL A 145 12.47 14.68 -3.61
N ALA A 146 11.50 14.09 -2.91
CA ALA A 146 10.08 14.19 -3.23
C ALA A 146 9.21 14.08 -1.98
N PRO A 147 8.02 14.72 -1.96
CA PRO A 147 7.05 14.50 -0.91
C PRO A 147 6.65 13.02 -0.83
N THR A 148 6.32 12.59 0.39
CA THR A 148 5.94 11.20 0.67
C THR A 148 4.52 11.13 1.18
N ALA A 149 3.73 10.19 0.67
CA ALA A 149 2.37 9.85 1.12
C ALA A 149 2.39 8.52 1.88
N GLY A 150 1.92 8.53 3.12
CA GLY A 150 1.79 7.34 3.96
C GLY A 150 0.34 6.89 4.10
N ILE A 151 0.05 5.62 3.81
CA ILE A 151 -1.29 5.01 3.95
C ILE A 151 -1.25 4.03 5.12
N MET A 152 -2.03 4.30 6.16
CA MET A 152 -2.06 3.51 7.39
C MET A 152 -2.90 2.25 7.22
N LEU A 153 -2.36 1.12 7.69
CA LEU A 153 -3.01 -0.19 7.63
C LEU A 153 -3.63 -0.62 8.97
N PRO A 154 -2.91 -0.68 10.10
CA PRO A 154 -3.46 -1.15 11.38
C PRO A 154 -4.69 -0.40 11.85
N GLY A 155 -5.63 -1.13 12.43
CA GLY A 155 -6.88 -0.59 12.96
C GLY A 155 -7.92 -0.21 11.91
N LYS A 156 -7.66 -0.45 10.63
CA LYS A 156 -8.59 -0.17 9.51
C LYS A 156 -9.13 -1.46 8.90
N SER A 157 -10.34 -1.39 8.33
CA SER A 157 -10.82 -2.44 7.45
C SER A 157 -10.17 -2.33 6.05
N ALA A 158 -10.18 -3.43 5.30
CA ALA A 158 -9.74 -3.42 3.90
C ALA A 158 -10.47 -2.35 3.08
N GLU A 159 -11.77 -2.20 3.26
CA GLU A 159 -12.57 -1.20 2.53
C GLU A 159 -12.11 0.23 2.81
N GLN A 160 -11.73 0.55 4.07
CA GLN A 160 -11.18 1.87 4.41
C GLN A 160 -9.82 2.11 3.74
N VAL A 161 -8.93 1.12 3.71
CA VAL A 161 -7.63 1.24 3.05
C VAL A 161 -7.79 1.33 1.54
N ILE A 162 -8.65 0.50 0.93
CA ILE A 162 -8.98 0.55 -0.51
C ILE A 162 -9.54 1.93 -0.86
N GLY A 163 -10.46 2.47 -0.04
CA GLY A 163 -11.03 3.80 -0.24
C GLY A 163 -9.97 4.91 -0.22
N LYS A 164 -8.94 4.79 0.64
CA LYS A 164 -7.84 5.76 0.71
C LYS A 164 -6.93 5.69 -0.54
N TYR A 165 -6.67 4.47 -1.06
CA TYR A 165 -5.98 4.32 -2.34
C TYR A 165 -6.81 4.81 -3.53
N GLU A 166 -8.12 4.59 -3.54
CA GLU A 166 -9.03 5.14 -4.55
C GLU A 166 -9.01 6.67 -4.54
N GLU A 167 -9.08 7.30 -3.35
CA GLU A 167 -8.97 8.77 -3.18
C GLU A 167 -7.65 9.29 -3.76
N LEU A 168 -6.52 8.65 -3.41
CA LEU A 168 -5.21 9.01 -3.94
C LEU A 168 -5.17 8.87 -5.48
N ALA A 169 -5.63 7.73 -6.00
CA ALA A 169 -5.63 7.46 -7.44
C ALA A 169 -6.48 8.47 -8.22
N ARG A 170 -7.66 8.83 -7.71
CA ARG A 170 -8.51 9.91 -8.30
C ARG A 170 -7.77 11.25 -8.29
N SER A 171 -7.12 11.61 -7.19
CA SER A 171 -6.33 12.85 -7.13
C SER A 171 -5.20 12.86 -8.16
N LEU A 172 -4.64 11.70 -8.45
CA LEU A 172 -3.62 11.49 -9.48
C LEU A 172 -4.20 11.40 -10.91
N GLY A 173 -5.51 11.60 -11.06
CA GLY A 173 -6.23 11.65 -12.34
C GLY A 173 -6.62 10.30 -12.91
N ALA A 174 -6.63 9.25 -12.10
CA ALA A 174 -7.20 7.99 -12.52
C ALA A 174 -8.73 8.08 -12.62
N ASP A 175 -9.29 7.41 -13.63
CA ASP A 175 -10.72 7.18 -13.73
C ASP A 175 -11.04 5.80 -13.13
N PRO A 176 -11.70 5.74 -11.97
CA PRO A 176 -12.03 4.49 -11.32
C PRO A 176 -13.29 3.80 -11.89
N ALA A 177 -13.83 4.24 -13.01
CA ALA A 177 -15.00 3.61 -13.63
C ALA A 177 -14.80 2.11 -13.87
N GLY A 178 -13.55 1.67 -14.14
CA GLY A 178 -13.19 0.27 -14.32
C GLY A 178 -13.25 -0.62 -13.07
N VAL A 179 -13.47 -0.06 -11.87
CA VAL A 179 -13.49 -0.86 -10.61
C VAL A 179 -14.89 -1.30 -10.17
N ALA A 180 -15.96 -0.85 -10.84
CA ALA A 180 -17.34 -1.11 -10.41
C ALA A 180 -17.67 -2.60 -10.32
N GLU A 181 -17.27 -3.39 -11.32
CA GLU A 181 -17.45 -4.84 -11.32
C GLU A 181 -16.69 -5.51 -10.16
N ALA A 182 -15.41 -5.16 -9.98
CA ALA A 182 -14.60 -5.70 -8.90
C ALA A 182 -15.17 -5.32 -7.51
N LYS A 183 -15.71 -4.13 -7.35
CA LYS A 183 -16.40 -3.70 -6.13
C LYS A 183 -17.65 -4.55 -5.86
N THR A 184 -18.43 -4.85 -6.89
CA THR A 184 -19.60 -5.74 -6.78
C THR A 184 -19.19 -7.14 -6.35
N ARG A 185 -18.14 -7.70 -6.94
CA ARG A 185 -17.59 -9.02 -6.57
C ARG A 185 -17.06 -9.03 -5.13
N PHE A 186 -16.33 -8.00 -4.74
CA PHE A 186 -15.84 -7.82 -3.37
C PHE A 186 -17.00 -7.86 -2.35
N GLN A 187 -18.06 -7.07 -2.58
CA GLN A 187 -19.22 -7.04 -1.68
C GLN A 187 -19.99 -8.36 -1.65
N ALA A 188 -20.14 -9.03 -2.80
CA ALA A 188 -20.77 -10.34 -2.89
C ALA A 188 -19.98 -11.39 -2.08
N ALA A 189 -18.65 -11.41 -2.20
CA ALA A 189 -17.79 -12.32 -1.46
C ALA A 189 -17.84 -12.05 0.06
N LEU A 190 -17.86 -10.80 0.49
CA LEU A 190 -18.04 -10.45 1.91
C LEU A 190 -19.37 -10.96 2.47
N LYS A 191 -20.45 -10.85 1.69
CA LYS A 191 -21.76 -11.39 2.08
C LYS A 191 -21.72 -12.92 2.23
N GLU A 192 -21.02 -13.61 1.34
CA GLU A 192 -20.86 -15.07 1.42
C GLU A 192 -20.05 -15.51 2.66
N LEU A 193 -19.06 -14.72 3.11
CA LEU A 193 -18.28 -15.02 4.33
C LEU A 193 -19.17 -15.17 5.56
N GLN A 194 -20.28 -14.46 5.68
CA GLN A 194 -21.21 -14.55 6.81
C GLN A 194 -21.77 -15.95 7.05
N ARG A 195 -21.72 -16.83 6.05
CA ARG A 195 -22.19 -18.22 6.15
C ARG A 195 -21.27 -19.09 7.00
N PHE A 196 -20.03 -18.67 7.24
CA PHE A 196 -19.00 -19.46 7.91
C PHE A 196 -18.71 -18.97 9.35
N ARG A 197 -19.63 -18.18 9.94
CA ARG A 197 -19.51 -17.60 11.30
C ARG A 197 -19.39 -18.65 12.42
N ASN A 198 -19.71 -19.89 12.14
CA ASN A 198 -19.61 -21.01 13.08
C ASN A 198 -18.24 -21.69 13.06
N LEU A 199 -17.37 -21.34 12.12
CA LEU A 199 -16.02 -21.90 12.03
C LEU A 199 -15.05 -21.03 12.81
N LYS A 200 -14.26 -21.64 13.69
CA LYS A 200 -13.15 -21.00 14.40
C LYS A 200 -11.89 -21.05 13.54
N ILE A 201 -11.33 -19.91 13.23
CA ILE A 201 -10.24 -19.76 12.26
C ILE A 201 -8.97 -19.31 12.96
N LEU A 202 -7.89 -20.08 12.81
CA LEU A 202 -6.55 -19.69 13.20
C LEU A 202 -5.82 -19.13 12.00
N MET A 203 -5.29 -17.92 12.11
CA MET A 203 -4.43 -17.31 11.08
C MET A 203 -2.99 -17.30 11.55
N MET A 204 -2.06 -17.78 10.71
CA MET A 204 -0.68 -17.96 11.14
C MET A 204 0.33 -17.84 10.02
N SER A 205 1.57 -17.55 10.39
CA SER A 205 2.76 -17.63 9.55
C SER A 205 3.73 -18.66 10.13
N GLY A 206 4.45 -19.39 9.28
CA GLY A 206 5.41 -20.40 9.70
C GLY A 206 6.85 -19.99 9.44
N GLY A 207 7.72 -20.14 10.43
CA GLY A 207 9.16 -20.01 10.29
C GLY A 207 9.90 -21.31 10.61
N ALA A 208 11.22 -21.32 10.43
CA ALA A 208 12.05 -22.51 10.66
C ALA A 208 11.88 -23.08 12.10
N ASP A 209 11.92 -22.20 13.09
CA ASP A 209 11.92 -22.59 14.50
C ASP A 209 10.60 -22.31 15.24
N ASN A 210 9.78 -21.39 14.70
CA ASN A 210 8.58 -20.91 15.33
C ASN A 210 7.41 -20.79 14.35
N MET A 211 6.19 -20.79 14.90
CA MET A 211 5.02 -20.27 14.22
C MET A 211 4.59 -18.95 14.87
N TRP A 212 3.94 -18.12 14.10
CA TRP A 212 3.42 -16.84 14.55
C TRP A 212 1.90 -16.80 14.38
N VAL A 213 1.19 -16.76 15.50
CA VAL A 213 -0.27 -16.53 15.47
C VAL A 213 -0.52 -15.05 15.30
N VAL A 214 -1.30 -14.71 14.29
CA VAL A 214 -1.54 -13.31 13.87
C VAL A 214 -2.41 -12.60 14.91
N ASN A 215 -2.02 -11.37 15.30
CA ASN A 215 -2.92 -10.47 16.02
C ASN A 215 -3.90 -9.84 15.03
N PRO A 216 -5.21 -10.19 15.08
CA PRO A 216 -6.15 -9.79 14.04
C PRO A 216 -6.42 -8.29 13.95
N ALA A 217 -6.15 -7.53 15.02
CA ALA A 217 -6.46 -6.09 15.07
C ALA A 217 -5.64 -5.23 14.09
N ASP A 218 -4.45 -5.72 13.68
CA ASP A 218 -3.51 -4.92 12.89
C ASP A 218 -3.57 -5.20 11.37
N TYR A 219 -4.36 -6.20 10.97
CA TYR A 219 -4.47 -6.62 9.58
C TYR A 219 -5.83 -6.23 8.97
N PRO A 220 -5.87 -5.33 7.97
CA PRO A 220 -7.13 -4.83 7.40
C PRO A 220 -8.05 -5.90 6.83
N ASP A 221 -7.50 -6.94 6.24
CA ASP A 221 -8.26 -8.09 5.76
C ASP A 221 -8.92 -8.85 6.92
N ILE A 222 -8.16 -9.12 7.99
CA ILE A 222 -8.68 -9.86 9.15
C ILE A 222 -9.73 -9.03 9.91
N VAL A 223 -9.52 -7.73 10.06
CA VAL A 223 -10.54 -6.80 10.59
C VAL A 223 -11.82 -6.92 9.76
N THR A 224 -11.68 -6.98 8.44
CA THR A 224 -12.81 -7.14 7.52
C THR A 224 -13.50 -8.51 7.64
N PHE A 225 -12.73 -9.60 7.79
CA PHE A 225 -13.28 -10.94 8.01
C PHE A 225 -14.08 -11.02 9.31
N MET A 226 -13.55 -10.45 10.39
CA MET A 226 -14.25 -10.41 11.68
C MET A 226 -15.51 -9.54 11.61
N ALA A 227 -15.47 -8.41 10.91
CA ALA A 227 -16.65 -7.58 10.67
C ALA A 227 -17.72 -8.30 9.84
N ALA A 228 -17.30 -9.20 8.93
CA ALA A 228 -18.21 -10.10 8.21
C ALA A 228 -18.74 -11.26 9.07
N GLY A 229 -18.25 -11.42 10.30
CA GLY A 229 -18.74 -12.38 11.30
C GLY A 229 -17.91 -13.65 11.46
N LEU A 230 -16.71 -13.75 10.83
CA LEU A 230 -15.82 -14.87 11.08
C LEU A 230 -15.26 -14.87 12.50
N ASP A 231 -15.21 -16.03 13.14
CA ASP A 231 -14.60 -16.22 14.47
C ASP A 231 -13.11 -16.48 14.32
N VAL A 232 -12.31 -15.40 14.36
CA VAL A 232 -10.86 -15.46 14.25
C VAL A 232 -10.22 -15.54 15.64
N VAL A 233 -9.33 -16.52 15.83
CA VAL A 233 -8.54 -16.70 17.07
C VAL A 233 -7.77 -15.43 17.37
N LYS A 234 -7.90 -14.96 18.62
CA LYS A 234 -7.13 -13.83 19.15
C LYS A 234 -6.04 -14.38 20.06
N PRO A 235 -4.76 -14.12 19.79
CA PRO A 235 -3.68 -14.55 20.66
C PRO A 235 -3.78 -13.90 22.04
N THR A 236 -3.42 -14.68 23.08
CA THR A 236 -3.48 -14.23 24.48
C THR A 236 -2.26 -13.42 24.92
N ALA A 237 -1.13 -13.56 24.21
CA ALA A 237 0.11 -12.88 24.48
C ALA A 237 0.76 -12.41 23.18
N VAL A 238 0.62 -11.13 22.87
CA VAL A 238 1.18 -10.53 21.65
C VAL A 238 2.60 -10.07 21.93
N ASP A 239 3.48 -10.29 20.97
CA ASP A 239 4.88 -9.86 21.01
C ASP A 239 4.99 -8.33 21.05
N LYS A 240 6.17 -7.81 21.45
CA LYS A 240 6.41 -6.37 21.57
C LYS A 240 6.10 -5.59 20.28
N GLY A 241 6.22 -6.24 19.10
CA GLY A 241 5.88 -5.65 17.82
C GLY A 241 4.40 -5.44 17.57
N GLY A 242 3.53 -6.09 18.32
CA GLY A 242 2.07 -5.97 18.22
C GLY A 242 1.42 -6.90 17.17
N PHE A 243 2.17 -7.45 16.24
CA PHE A 243 1.60 -8.16 15.09
C PHE A 243 1.30 -9.64 15.31
N PHE A 244 2.04 -10.31 16.22
CA PHE A 244 1.98 -11.75 16.37
C PHE A 244 2.15 -12.18 17.83
N GLN A 245 1.73 -13.41 18.12
CA GLN A 245 2.26 -14.19 19.22
C GLN A 245 3.19 -15.25 18.64
N THR A 246 4.44 -15.25 19.10
CA THR A 246 5.41 -16.29 18.74
C THR A 246 5.19 -17.54 19.58
N LEU A 247 5.03 -18.69 18.94
CA LEU A 247 4.95 -20.01 19.55
C LEU A 247 6.05 -20.90 18.99
N SER A 248 6.66 -21.74 19.82
CA SER A 248 7.46 -22.84 19.29
C SER A 248 6.55 -23.87 18.61
N TRP A 249 7.09 -24.67 17.69
CA TRP A 249 6.30 -25.70 17.00
C TRP A 249 5.76 -26.78 17.93
N GLU A 250 6.37 -26.99 19.09
CA GLU A 250 5.90 -27.90 20.14
C GLU A 250 4.59 -27.42 20.74
N ASN A 251 4.37 -26.09 20.76
CA ASN A 251 3.16 -25.43 21.30
C ASN A 251 2.17 -25.04 20.18
N ALA A 252 2.25 -25.67 19.03
CA ALA A 252 1.36 -25.37 17.90
C ALA A 252 -0.12 -25.65 18.22
N ASP A 253 -0.41 -26.46 19.23
CA ASP A 253 -1.74 -26.83 19.71
C ASP A 253 -2.28 -25.89 20.83
N THR A 254 -1.64 -24.73 21.03
CA THR A 254 -2.12 -23.73 22.02
C THR A 254 -3.54 -23.24 21.73
N TYR A 255 -3.93 -23.20 20.47
CA TYR A 255 -5.25 -22.72 20.06
C TYR A 255 -6.01 -23.74 19.25
N ASP A 256 -7.22 -24.07 19.70
CA ASP A 256 -8.15 -24.87 18.90
C ASP A 256 -8.68 -24.04 17.73
N ALA A 257 -8.80 -24.68 16.57
CA ALA A 257 -9.39 -24.11 15.38
C ALA A 257 -10.01 -25.17 14.48
N ASP A 258 -11.11 -24.82 13.80
CA ASP A 258 -11.69 -25.65 12.76
C ASP A 258 -10.91 -25.54 11.45
N VAL A 259 -10.37 -24.35 11.19
CA VAL A 259 -9.64 -24.01 9.96
C VAL A 259 -8.35 -23.28 10.32
N ILE A 260 -7.28 -23.61 9.61
CA ILE A 260 -6.02 -22.88 9.67
C ILE A 260 -5.81 -22.17 8.33
N LEU A 261 -5.61 -20.84 8.37
CA LEU A 261 -5.22 -20.03 7.23
C LEU A 261 -3.73 -19.70 7.38
N TYR A 262 -2.91 -20.22 6.46
CA TYR A 262 -1.46 -20.03 6.50
C TYR A 262 -1.00 -18.93 5.55
N ASP A 263 -0.04 -18.12 5.99
CA ASP A 263 0.61 -17.06 5.22
C ASP A 263 1.34 -17.62 4.00
N THR A 264 1.04 -17.08 2.82
CA THR A 264 1.64 -17.49 1.53
C THR A 264 2.79 -16.62 1.07
N ARG A 265 3.22 -15.64 1.88
CA ARG A 265 4.40 -14.83 1.55
C ARG A 265 5.66 -15.69 1.50
N THR A 266 6.60 -15.29 0.65
CA THR A 266 7.80 -16.10 0.33
C THR A 266 8.76 -16.31 1.48
N GLN A 267 8.65 -15.53 2.57
CA GLN A 267 9.40 -15.71 3.81
C GLN A 267 8.76 -16.73 4.77
N SER A 268 7.52 -17.15 4.52
CA SER A 268 6.82 -18.16 5.32
C SER A 268 7.15 -19.58 4.83
N LEU A 269 7.13 -20.56 5.75
CA LEU A 269 7.23 -21.97 5.38
C LEU A 269 6.04 -22.39 4.52
N THR A 270 6.32 -23.28 3.57
CA THR A 270 5.29 -23.97 2.78
C THR A 270 4.49 -24.94 3.64
N PRO A 271 3.26 -25.29 3.26
CA PRO A 271 2.48 -26.35 3.94
C PRO A 271 3.26 -27.65 4.11
N GLN A 272 4.02 -28.07 3.09
CA GLN A 272 4.82 -29.29 3.11
C GLN A 272 5.93 -29.24 4.17
N GLU A 273 6.51 -28.07 4.39
CA GLU A 273 7.53 -27.88 5.45
C GLU A 273 6.89 -27.84 6.83
N MET A 274 5.74 -27.15 6.99
CA MET A 274 4.98 -27.11 8.25
C MET A 274 4.49 -28.50 8.65
N LEU A 275 4.06 -29.35 7.72
CA LEU A 275 3.63 -30.73 7.98
C LEU A 275 4.75 -31.63 8.51
N LYS A 276 6.03 -31.24 8.38
CA LYS A 276 7.16 -31.95 9.02
C LYS A 276 7.28 -31.65 10.52
N LYS A 277 6.53 -30.68 11.04
CA LYS A 277 6.49 -30.33 12.48
C LYS A 277 5.51 -31.24 13.19
N PRO A 278 5.95 -32.10 14.14
CA PRO A 278 5.14 -33.22 14.64
C PRO A 278 3.84 -32.77 15.35
N THR A 279 3.89 -31.72 16.15
CA THR A 279 2.69 -31.19 16.85
C THR A 279 1.72 -30.57 15.85
N PHE A 280 2.22 -29.73 14.94
CA PHE A 280 1.39 -29.11 13.90
C PHE A 280 0.67 -30.14 13.01
N ALA A 281 1.36 -31.19 12.59
CA ALA A 281 0.78 -32.26 11.77
C ALA A 281 -0.35 -33.03 12.50
N LYS A 282 -0.40 -32.97 13.83
CA LYS A 282 -1.43 -33.65 14.64
C LYS A 282 -2.65 -32.78 14.91
N LEU A 283 -2.63 -31.50 14.59
CA LEU A 283 -3.74 -30.58 14.80
C LEU A 283 -5.02 -31.10 14.11
N PRO A 284 -6.19 -31.02 14.77
CA PRO A 284 -7.45 -31.50 14.19
C PRO A 284 -7.74 -30.89 12.80
N ALA A 285 -7.57 -29.58 12.64
CA ALA A 285 -7.76 -28.89 11.38
C ALA A 285 -6.81 -29.39 10.28
N VAL A 286 -5.55 -29.68 10.60
CA VAL A 286 -4.56 -30.23 9.66
C VAL A 286 -4.95 -31.65 9.23
N LYS A 287 -5.31 -32.51 10.21
CA LYS A 287 -5.78 -33.89 9.90
C LYS A 287 -7.05 -33.92 9.07
N ALA A 288 -7.92 -32.95 9.25
CA ALA A 288 -9.15 -32.81 8.46
C ALA A 288 -8.91 -32.21 7.06
N GLY A 289 -7.66 -31.82 6.73
CA GLY A 289 -7.34 -31.16 5.46
C GLY A 289 -7.87 -29.73 5.38
N GLN A 290 -8.15 -29.08 6.51
CA GLN A 290 -8.70 -27.73 6.60
C GLN A 290 -7.58 -26.69 6.83
N LEU A 291 -6.51 -26.84 6.07
CA LEU A 291 -5.35 -25.96 5.99
C LEU A 291 -5.37 -25.22 4.64
N TYR A 292 -5.67 -23.93 4.62
CA TYR A 292 -5.86 -23.17 3.38
C TYR A 292 -4.94 -21.94 3.31
N PRO A 293 -4.62 -21.47 2.09
CA PRO A 293 -3.77 -20.28 1.91
C PRO A 293 -4.46 -19.01 2.42
N TRP A 294 -3.65 -18.14 3.00
CA TRP A 294 -3.97 -16.76 3.30
C TRP A 294 -2.99 -15.86 2.56
N ARG A 295 -3.50 -15.05 1.63
CA ARG A 295 -2.71 -14.04 0.92
C ARG A 295 -2.56 -12.79 1.79
N ALA A 296 -1.69 -12.85 2.79
CA ALA A 296 -1.30 -11.70 3.57
C ALA A 296 -0.73 -10.62 2.65
N GLU A 297 -1.10 -9.37 2.84
CA GLU A 297 -0.70 -8.24 1.98
C GLU A 297 -1.21 -8.33 0.52
N ALA A 298 -2.42 -8.88 0.31
CA ALA A 298 -3.11 -8.74 -0.97
C ALA A 298 -3.23 -7.25 -1.38
N PRO A 299 -3.16 -6.92 -2.69
CA PRO A 299 -3.26 -5.54 -3.14
C PRO A 299 -4.52 -4.85 -2.63
N PHE A 300 -4.37 -3.67 -2.01
CA PHE A 300 -5.49 -2.88 -1.48
C PHE A 300 -6.27 -2.21 -2.62
N SER A 301 -6.89 -3.04 -3.43
CA SER A 301 -7.80 -2.70 -4.52
C SER A 301 -9.01 -3.61 -4.48
N TYR A 302 -10.12 -3.20 -5.11
CA TYR A 302 -11.28 -4.06 -5.24
C TYR A 302 -10.97 -5.34 -6.04
N GLN A 303 -10.11 -5.27 -7.07
CA GLN A 303 -9.68 -6.42 -7.86
C GLN A 303 -8.90 -7.44 -7.02
N GLY A 304 -7.90 -6.96 -6.28
CA GLY A 304 -7.06 -7.78 -5.41
C GLY A 304 -7.88 -8.48 -4.33
N TYR A 305 -8.69 -7.70 -3.63
CA TYR A 305 -9.50 -8.21 -2.52
C TYR A 305 -10.68 -9.06 -2.96
N ALA A 306 -11.36 -8.75 -4.08
CA ALA A 306 -12.42 -9.61 -4.60
C ALA A 306 -11.87 -11.02 -4.91
N SER A 307 -10.75 -11.09 -5.61
CA SER A 307 -10.09 -12.37 -5.92
C SER A 307 -9.68 -13.14 -4.67
N MET A 308 -9.09 -12.47 -3.67
CA MET A 308 -8.68 -13.08 -2.41
C MET A 308 -9.88 -13.59 -1.59
N LEU A 309 -10.96 -12.82 -1.50
CA LEU A 309 -12.19 -13.20 -0.78
C LEU A 309 -12.92 -14.34 -1.48
N GLU A 310 -12.98 -14.34 -2.80
CA GLU A 310 -13.57 -15.45 -3.58
C GLU A 310 -12.82 -16.77 -3.34
N GLU A 311 -11.49 -16.71 -3.30
CA GLU A 311 -10.65 -17.86 -2.96
C GLU A 311 -10.90 -18.33 -1.52
N LEU A 312 -10.94 -17.41 -0.55
CA LEU A 312 -11.25 -17.72 0.84
C LEU A 312 -12.64 -18.39 0.96
N VAL A 313 -13.67 -17.83 0.35
CA VAL A 313 -15.02 -18.39 0.31
C VAL A 313 -15.02 -19.80 -0.30
N ALA A 314 -14.30 -20.00 -1.41
CA ALA A 314 -14.20 -21.31 -2.05
C ALA A 314 -13.52 -22.37 -1.16
N ASN A 315 -12.54 -21.94 -0.36
CA ASN A 315 -11.87 -22.81 0.60
C ASN A 315 -12.77 -23.11 1.81
N LEU A 316 -13.42 -22.10 2.39
CA LEU A 316 -14.31 -22.30 3.54
C LEU A 316 -15.55 -23.13 3.21
N LYS A 317 -16.01 -23.17 1.95
CA LYS A 317 -17.07 -24.09 1.48
C LYS A 317 -16.69 -25.57 1.60
N LYS A 318 -15.41 -25.90 1.67
CA LYS A 318 -14.89 -27.27 1.85
C LYS A 318 -14.69 -27.61 3.32
N ALA A 319 -14.74 -26.61 4.21
CA ALA A 319 -14.50 -26.79 5.63
C ALA A 319 -15.78 -27.13 6.39
N SER A 320 -15.62 -27.80 7.52
CA SER A 320 -16.68 -28.14 8.46
C SER A 320 -16.26 -27.85 9.89
N LYS A 321 -17.25 -27.64 10.76
CA LYS A 321 -17.02 -27.57 12.19
C LYS A 321 -16.40 -28.89 12.66
N LEU A 322 -15.33 -28.82 13.43
CA LEU A 322 -14.70 -29.98 14.05
C LEU A 322 -15.30 -30.28 15.43
N PRO A 323 -15.22 -31.53 15.88
CA PRO A 323 -15.73 -31.96 17.20
C PRO A 323 -15.10 -31.18 18.37
#